data_931a130f2e4ad34f71d03a0206159436
#
_entry.id   931a130f2e4ad34f71d03a0206159436
#
_cell.length_a   1.000
_cell.length_b   1.000
_cell.length_c   1.000
_cell.angle_alpha   90.00
_cell.angle_beta   90.00
_cell.angle_gamma   90.00
#
_symmetry.space_group_name_H-M   'P 1'
#
loop_
_entity.id
_entity.type
_entity.pdbx_description
1 polymer ?
#
loop_
_entity_poly.entity_id
_entity_poly.type
_entity_poly.pdbx_seq_one_letter_code
_entity_poly.pdbx_strand_id
1 'polypeptide(L)'
;MHRQNRACKKTKGGLKRKLNTFFGWISGILTLFLMVIAVYAMLSSYRERRYGTPFFIFGWKPVVVLSESMEPTYTSGDILIVRERTGAPEPDDIILFRATGFGMDTYVTHRLIGKDEGGYITKGDHNEHADPGRVQEADILGTVEYILF
;
A
#
# COMPACT_ATOMS: atom_id res chain seq x y z
N MET A 1 -9.62 -51.30 41.12
CA MET A 1 -9.64 -50.89 39.71
C MET A 1 -10.37 -49.58 39.40
N HIS A 2 -10.98 -48.85 40.34
CA HIS A 2 -11.83 -47.68 40.10
C HIS A 2 -11.14 -46.29 40.25
N ARG A 3 -9.90 -46.24 40.83
CA ARG A 3 -9.19 -44.96 41.08
C ARG A 3 -8.38 -44.44 39.87
N GLN A 4 -7.87 -45.28 38.99
CA GLN A 4 -7.04 -44.86 37.85
C GLN A 4 -7.83 -44.16 36.74
N ASN A 5 -9.11 -44.50 36.53
CA ASN A 5 -9.94 -43.87 35.48
C ASN A 5 -10.34 -42.41 35.78
N ARG A 6 -10.30 -41.96 37.06
CA ARG A 6 -10.65 -40.56 37.40
C ARG A 6 -9.50 -39.59 37.16
N ALA A 7 -8.25 -40.01 37.28
CA ALA A 7 -7.08 -39.18 37.06
C ALA A 7 -6.89 -38.88 35.57
N CYS A 8 -7.09 -39.87 34.68
CA CYS A 8 -6.96 -39.69 33.21
C CYS A 8 -8.04 -38.77 32.60
N LYS A 9 -9.24 -38.73 33.17
CA LYS A 9 -10.33 -37.86 32.73
C LYS A 9 -10.11 -36.38 33.11
N LYS A 10 -9.42 -36.14 34.25
CA LYS A 10 -9.15 -34.77 34.75
C LYS A 10 -8.06 -34.07 33.98
N THR A 11 -7.05 -34.77 33.45
CA THR A 11 -5.96 -34.21 32.64
C THR A 11 -6.43 -33.83 31.23
N LYS A 12 -7.30 -34.64 30.59
CA LYS A 12 -7.86 -34.33 29.27
C LYS A 12 -8.78 -33.10 29.26
N GLY A 13 -9.50 -32.84 30.35
CA GLY A 13 -10.35 -31.63 30.48
C GLY A 13 -9.54 -30.33 30.66
N GLY A 14 -8.42 -30.41 31.40
CA GLY A 14 -7.54 -29.28 31.62
C GLY A 14 -6.82 -28.82 30.35
N LEU A 15 -6.38 -29.78 29.53
CA LEU A 15 -5.71 -29.49 28.24
C LEU A 15 -6.67 -28.85 27.22
N LYS A 16 -7.88 -29.41 27.10
CA LYS A 16 -8.92 -28.84 26.21
C LYS A 16 -9.28 -27.40 26.61
N ARG A 17 -9.39 -27.12 27.91
CA ARG A 17 -9.71 -25.77 28.40
C ARG A 17 -8.59 -24.78 28.10
N LYS A 18 -7.32 -25.14 28.26
CA LYS A 18 -6.16 -24.32 27.92
C LYS A 18 -6.10 -24.07 26.41
N LEU A 19 -6.37 -25.08 25.61
CA LEU A 19 -6.39 -24.97 24.15
C LEU A 19 -7.49 -24.01 23.66
N ASN A 20 -8.71 -24.14 24.19
CA ASN A 20 -9.81 -23.24 23.87
C ASN A 20 -9.53 -21.79 24.28
N THR A 21 -8.90 -21.57 25.44
CA THR A 21 -8.47 -20.24 25.86
C THR A 21 -7.42 -19.67 24.90
N PHE A 22 -6.43 -20.47 24.51
CA PHE A 22 -5.40 -20.06 23.55
C PHE A 22 -5.98 -19.68 22.19
N PHE A 23 -6.88 -20.50 21.63
CA PHE A 23 -7.60 -20.15 20.39
C PHE A 23 -8.48 -18.91 20.54
N GLY A 24 -9.09 -18.70 21.70
CA GLY A 24 -9.84 -17.48 21.99
C GLY A 24 -8.97 -16.21 21.95
N TRP A 25 -7.77 -16.28 22.50
CA TRP A 25 -6.81 -15.17 22.44
C TRP A 25 -6.34 -14.88 21.01
N ILE A 26 -6.02 -15.92 20.23
CA ILE A 26 -5.62 -15.77 18.82
C ILE A 26 -6.77 -15.15 18.02
N SER A 27 -8.00 -15.64 18.19
CA SER A 27 -9.17 -15.07 17.52
C SER A 27 -9.38 -13.60 17.90
N GLY A 28 -9.22 -13.24 19.17
CA GLY A 28 -9.33 -11.86 19.64
C GLY A 28 -8.28 -10.94 19.00
N ILE A 29 -7.02 -11.38 18.94
CA ILE A 29 -5.93 -10.63 18.31
C ILE A 29 -6.20 -10.46 16.81
N LEU A 30 -6.62 -11.52 16.12
CA LEU A 30 -6.93 -11.46 14.69
C LEU A 30 -8.10 -10.51 14.40
N THR A 31 -9.15 -10.55 15.23
CA THR A 31 -10.30 -9.65 15.10
C THR A 31 -9.88 -8.19 15.29
N LEU A 32 -9.06 -7.91 16.32
CA LEU A 32 -8.52 -6.58 16.55
C LEU A 32 -7.68 -6.08 15.37
N PHE A 33 -6.83 -6.95 14.82
CA PHE A 33 -6.00 -6.64 13.66
C PHE A 33 -6.83 -6.30 12.43
N LEU A 34 -7.86 -7.10 12.12
CA LEU A 34 -8.80 -6.84 11.03
C LEU A 34 -9.58 -5.54 11.24
N MET A 35 -9.98 -5.24 12.48
CA MET A 35 -10.65 -3.99 12.83
C MET A 35 -9.74 -2.77 12.58
N VAL A 36 -8.47 -2.87 12.94
CA VAL A 36 -7.49 -1.80 12.69
C VAL A 36 -7.30 -1.57 11.19
N ILE A 37 -7.20 -2.64 10.39
CA ILE A 37 -7.14 -2.54 8.92
C ILE A 37 -8.40 -1.87 8.35
N ALA A 38 -9.58 -2.26 8.82
CA ALA A 38 -10.85 -1.69 8.34
C ALA A 38 -10.96 -0.19 8.68
N VAL A 39 -10.60 0.20 9.90
CA VAL A 39 -10.57 1.61 10.32
C VAL A 39 -9.56 2.40 9.48
N TYR A 40 -8.38 1.82 9.24
CA TYR A 40 -7.38 2.45 8.37
C TYR A 40 -7.90 2.67 6.94
N ALA A 41 -8.48 1.63 6.32
CA ALA A 41 -9.03 1.75 4.97
C ALA A 41 -10.14 2.81 4.90
N MET A 42 -11.00 2.86 5.92
CA MET A 42 -12.05 3.88 6.03
C MET A 42 -11.48 5.29 6.14
N LEU A 43 -10.51 5.50 7.03
CA LEU A 43 -9.87 6.81 7.23
C LEU A 43 -9.08 7.26 6.00
N SER A 44 -8.36 6.33 5.34
CA SER A 44 -7.63 6.61 4.10
C SER A 44 -8.59 7.07 3.00
N SER A 45 -9.66 6.30 2.77
CA SER A 45 -10.67 6.65 1.76
C SER A 45 -11.39 7.97 2.07
N TYR A 46 -11.69 8.23 3.35
CA TYR A 46 -12.33 9.48 3.77
C TYR A 46 -11.41 10.69 3.52
N ARG A 47 -10.13 10.58 3.87
CA ARG A 47 -9.15 11.67 3.67
C ARG A 47 -8.89 11.93 2.19
N GLU A 48 -8.74 10.88 1.38
CA GLU A 48 -8.59 11.01 -0.07
C GLU A 48 -9.76 11.75 -0.72
N ARG A 49 -11.00 11.38 -0.35
CA ARG A 49 -12.22 12.03 -0.87
C ARG A 49 -12.38 13.47 -0.37
N ARG A 50 -11.98 13.78 0.86
CA ARG A 50 -12.20 15.09 1.48
C ARG A 50 -11.14 16.12 1.12
N TYR A 51 -9.88 15.70 1.03
CA TYR A 51 -8.72 16.57 0.87
C TYR A 51 -7.98 16.36 -0.45
N GLY A 52 -8.37 15.37 -1.24
CA GLY A 52 -7.70 15.02 -2.50
C GLY A 52 -6.23 14.65 -2.35
N THR A 53 -5.77 14.34 -1.15
CA THR A 53 -4.39 13.93 -0.87
C THR A 53 -4.35 12.50 -0.37
N PRO A 54 -3.48 11.64 -0.91
CA PRO A 54 -3.34 10.28 -0.44
C PRO A 54 -2.86 10.25 1.01
N PHE A 55 -3.32 9.24 1.75
CA PHE A 55 -2.93 9.06 3.13
C PHE A 55 -1.77 8.09 3.24
N PHE A 56 -0.65 8.54 3.81
CA PHE A 56 0.52 7.73 4.10
C PHE A 56 0.51 7.32 5.59
N ILE A 57 0.81 6.04 5.89
CA ILE A 57 1.05 5.55 7.25
C ILE A 57 2.54 5.54 7.50
N PHE A 58 2.99 6.31 8.48
CA PHE A 58 4.43 6.44 8.80
C PHE A 58 5.29 6.73 7.56
N GLY A 59 4.74 7.50 6.60
CA GLY A 59 5.42 7.83 5.37
C GLY A 59 5.37 6.74 4.28
N TRP A 60 4.52 5.70 4.42
CA TRP A 60 4.38 4.62 3.46
C TRP A 60 2.93 4.43 3.00
N LYS A 61 2.75 4.13 1.71
CA LYS A 61 1.44 3.82 1.13
C LYS A 61 1.55 2.65 0.15
N PRO A 62 0.76 1.58 0.33
CA PRO A 62 0.58 0.58 -0.71
C PRO A 62 -0.34 1.13 -1.81
N VAL A 63 0.04 0.90 -3.07
CA VAL A 63 -0.73 1.27 -4.27
C VAL A 63 -0.84 0.07 -5.17
N VAL A 64 -2.06 -0.23 -5.65
CA VAL A 64 -2.29 -1.31 -6.63
C VAL A 64 -2.17 -0.73 -8.03
N VAL A 65 -1.40 -1.38 -8.88
CA VAL A 65 -1.23 -1.02 -10.30
C VAL A 65 -2.48 -1.40 -11.08
N LEU A 66 -3.01 -0.47 -11.88
CA LEU A 66 -4.22 -0.68 -12.69
C LEU A 66 -3.95 -0.63 -14.20
N SER A 67 -2.72 -0.37 -14.63
CA SER A 67 -2.36 -0.23 -16.04
C SER A 67 -1.03 -0.93 -16.36
N GLU A 68 -0.76 -1.11 -17.64
CA GLU A 68 0.44 -1.76 -18.16
C GLU A 68 1.50 -0.75 -18.64
N SER A 69 1.32 0.55 -18.35
CA SER A 69 2.21 1.62 -18.84
C SER A 69 3.66 1.52 -18.37
N MET A 70 3.92 0.73 -17.32
CA MET A 70 5.23 0.57 -16.73
C MET A 70 5.86 -0.81 -16.99
N GLU A 71 5.26 -1.62 -17.85
CA GLU A 71 5.90 -2.88 -18.28
C GLU A 71 7.25 -2.61 -18.96
N PRO A 72 8.24 -3.49 -18.78
CA PRO A 72 8.23 -4.72 -17.99
C PRO A 72 8.59 -4.51 -16.50
N THR A 73 8.74 -3.28 -16.01
CA THR A 73 9.17 -2.99 -14.63
C THR A 73 8.15 -3.52 -13.61
N TYR A 74 6.87 -3.32 -13.85
CA TYR A 74 5.74 -3.95 -13.14
C TYR A 74 4.48 -3.93 -14.01
N THR A 75 3.50 -4.76 -13.67
CA THR A 75 2.28 -4.97 -14.45
C THR A 75 1.02 -4.72 -13.65
N SER A 76 -0.11 -4.73 -14.31
CA SER A 76 -1.42 -4.58 -13.67
C SER A 76 -1.67 -5.70 -12.66
N GLY A 77 -2.06 -5.34 -11.44
CA GLY A 77 -2.27 -6.24 -10.31
C GLY A 77 -1.14 -6.22 -9.28
N ASP A 78 0.05 -5.77 -9.65
CA ASP A 78 1.18 -5.64 -8.72
C ASP A 78 0.91 -4.58 -7.65
N ILE A 79 1.57 -4.72 -6.50
CA ILE A 79 1.47 -3.78 -5.38
C ILE A 79 2.77 -3.02 -5.25
N LEU A 80 2.69 -1.71 -5.35
CA LEU A 80 3.81 -0.80 -5.14
C LEU A 80 3.80 -0.30 -3.70
N ILE A 81 4.95 -0.26 -3.07
CA ILE A 81 5.15 0.42 -1.79
C ILE A 81 5.77 1.78 -2.06
N VAL A 82 4.97 2.80 -1.92
CA VAL A 82 5.35 4.20 -2.15
C VAL A 82 5.76 4.84 -0.85
N ARG A 83 6.91 5.49 -0.86
CA ARG A 83 7.38 6.33 0.24
C ARG A 83 6.95 7.78 0.01
N GLU A 84 6.37 8.38 1.05
CA GLU A 84 6.02 9.81 1.03
C GLU A 84 7.26 10.66 0.75
N ARG A 85 7.10 11.64 -0.10
CA ARG A 85 8.20 12.50 -0.52
C ARG A 85 8.73 13.37 0.62
N THR A 86 10.05 13.39 0.79
CA THR A 86 10.76 14.25 1.75
C THR A 86 11.75 15.23 1.09
N GLY A 87 11.93 15.14 -0.25
CA GLY A 87 12.88 15.96 -1.01
C GLY A 87 12.53 16.03 -2.50
N ALA A 88 13.39 16.58 -3.32
CA ALA A 88 13.26 16.51 -4.77
C ALA A 88 13.52 15.07 -5.24
N PRO A 89 12.73 14.54 -6.19
CA PRO A 89 13.00 13.22 -6.75
C PRO A 89 14.27 13.26 -7.61
N GLU A 90 14.96 12.13 -7.67
CA GLU A 90 16.16 11.95 -8.48
C GLU A 90 15.80 11.45 -9.89
N PRO A 91 16.66 11.68 -10.90
CA PRO A 91 16.48 11.05 -12.20
C PRO A 91 16.38 9.53 -12.08
N ASP A 92 15.53 8.92 -12.89
CA ASP A 92 15.16 7.50 -12.91
C ASP A 92 14.26 7.01 -11.76
N ASP A 93 13.92 7.86 -10.78
CA ASP A 93 12.90 7.53 -9.78
C ASP A 93 11.56 7.25 -10.46
N ILE A 94 10.85 6.24 -9.96
CA ILE A 94 9.44 6.05 -10.30
C ILE A 94 8.63 6.84 -9.28
N ILE A 95 7.96 7.89 -9.75
CA ILE A 95 7.22 8.81 -8.89
C ILE A 95 5.72 8.55 -8.94
N LEU A 96 5.05 8.62 -7.79
CA LEU A 96 3.60 8.70 -7.68
C LEU A 96 3.21 10.18 -7.72
N PHE A 97 2.40 10.57 -8.67
CA PHE A 97 1.96 11.96 -8.81
C PHE A 97 0.47 12.07 -9.18
N ARG A 98 -0.11 13.26 -8.95
CA ARG A 98 -1.46 13.59 -9.38
C ARG A 98 -1.42 14.11 -10.82
N ALA A 99 -2.18 13.47 -11.70
CA ALA A 99 -2.20 13.79 -13.13
C ALA A 99 -3.17 14.94 -13.50
N THR A 100 -3.28 15.98 -12.67
CA THR A 100 -4.17 17.13 -12.89
C THR A 100 -3.83 17.90 -14.18
N GLY A 101 -2.55 18.06 -14.46
CA GLY A 101 -2.05 18.71 -15.68
C GLY A 101 -2.31 17.94 -16.98
N PHE A 102 -2.82 16.71 -16.89
CA PHE A 102 -3.11 15.84 -18.03
C PHE A 102 -4.62 15.74 -18.32
N GLY A 103 -5.44 16.57 -17.66
CA GLY A 103 -6.89 16.53 -17.80
C GLY A 103 -7.55 15.35 -17.08
N MET A 104 -6.82 14.65 -16.22
CA MET A 104 -7.28 13.51 -15.41
C MET A 104 -7.09 13.84 -13.95
N ASP A 105 -8.12 13.59 -13.12
CA ASP A 105 -8.02 13.67 -11.66
C ASP A 105 -7.75 12.27 -11.10
N THR A 106 -6.55 11.77 -11.39
CA THR A 106 -6.12 10.42 -10.98
C THR A 106 -4.65 10.42 -10.55
N TYR A 107 -4.26 9.37 -9.86
CA TYR A 107 -2.86 9.12 -9.51
C TYR A 107 -2.20 8.25 -10.56
N VAL A 108 -0.99 8.62 -10.95
CA VAL A 108 -0.18 7.92 -11.94
C VAL A 108 1.20 7.65 -11.35
N THR A 109 1.78 6.51 -11.71
CA THR A 109 3.16 6.17 -11.41
C THR A 109 3.93 6.01 -12.70
N HIS A 110 4.85 6.94 -13.00
CA HIS A 110 5.75 6.88 -14.15
C HIS A 110 7.19 7.20 -13.74
N ARG A 111 8.13 6.86 -14.61
CA ARG A 111 9.54 7.15 -14.40
C ARG A 111 9.86 8.60 -14.70
N LEU A 112 10.64 9.22 -13.82
CA LEU A 112 11.20 10.55 -14.01
C LEU A 112 12.39 10.47 -14.97
N ILE A 113 12.25 11.07 -16.17
CA ILE A 113 13.28 11.04 -17.22
C ILE A 113 13.99 12.38 -17.38
N GLY A 114 13.53 13.44 -16.69
CA GLY A 114 14.18 14.74 -16.75
C GLY A 114 13.39 15.84 -16.06
N LYS A 115 13.92 17.05 -16.15
CA LYS A 115 13.29 18.28 -15.66
C LYS A 115 13.63 19.42 -16.60
N ASP A 116 12.65 20.28 -16.87
CA ASP A 116 12.82 21.53 -17.60
C ASP A 116 12.20 22.71 -16.82
N GLU A 117 12.13 23.90 -17.45
CA GLU A 117 11.53 25.09 -16.83
C GLU A 117 10.03 24.90 -16.52
N GLY A 118 9.34 24.02 -17.24
CA GLY A 118 7.91 23.70 -17.04
C GLY A 118 7.63 22.71 -15.93
N GLY A 119 8.65 21.98 -15.42
CA GLY A 119 8.49 20.97 -14.38
C GLY A 119 9.21 19.66 -14.70
N TYR A 120 8.77 18.58 -14.06
CA TYR A 120 9.34 17.25 -14.24
C TYR A 120 8.75 16.55 -15.47
N ILE A 121 9.62 15.87 -16.21
CA ILE A 121 9.28 15.11 -17.42
C ILE A 121 9.20 13.64 -17.00
N THR A 122 8.04 13.03 -17.22
CA THR A 122 7.78 11.63 -16.88
C THR A 122 7.49 10.79 -18.11
N LYS A 123 7.67 9.48 -17.98
CA LYS A 123 7.37 8.51 -19.02
C LYS A 123 7.05 7.16 -18.41
N GLY A 124 6.01 6.50 -18.90
CA GLY A 124 5.78 5.09 -18.66
C GLY A 124 6.83 4.24 -19.37
N ASP A 125 7.37 3.22 -18.73
CA ASP A 125 8.44 2.39 -19.31
C ASP A 125 8.00 1.70 -20.61
N HIS A 126 6.72 1.32 -20.71
CA HIS A 126 6.11 0.73 -21.89
C HIS A 126 5.73 1.76 -22.98
N ASN A 127 5.66 3.04 -22.64
CA ASN A 127 5.22 4.06 -23.58
C ASN A 127 6.32 4.42 -24.57
N GLU A 128 5.98 4.73 -25.81
CA GLU A 128 6.95 5.18 -26.82
C GLU A 128 7.48 6.59 -26.53
N HIS A 129 6.61 7.46 -26.02
CA HIS A 129 6.89 8.88 -25.84
C HIS A 129 6.78 9.29 -24.36
N ALA A 130 7.45 10.40 -24.02
CA ALA A 130 7.26 11.06 -22.73
C ALA A 130 5.81 11.55 -22.58
N ASP A 131 5.38 11.69 -21.34
CA ASP A 131 4.06 12.22 -21.04
C ASP A 131 3.89 13.64 -21.61
N PRO A 132 2.72 13.98 -22.13
CA PRO A 132 2.52 15.25 -22.83
C PRO A 132 2.57 16.47 -21.91
N GLY A 133 2.31 16.28 -20.61
CA GLY A 133 2.34 17.33 -19.60
C GLY A 133 3.66 17.40 -18.84
N ARG A 134 3.72 18.34 -17.89
CA ARG A 134 4.79 18.45 -16.91
C ARG A 134 4.22 18.26 -15.51
N VAL A 135 4.86 17.43 -14.74
CA VAL A 135 4.48 17.20 -13.35
C VAL A 135 5.06 18.31 -12.50
N GLN A 136 4.18 19.04 -11.81
CA GLN A 136 4.61 20.07 -10.89
C GLN A 136 5.14 19.45 -9.59
N GLU A 137 6.05 20.15 -8.94
CA GLU A 137 6.62 19.66 -7.70
C GLU A 137 5.56 19.41 -6.61
N ALA A 138 4.52 20.22 -6.58
CA ALA A 138 3.41 20.09 -5.64
C ALA A 138 2.51 18.86 -5.91
N ASP A 139 2.53 18.34 -7.15
CA ASP A 139 1.73 17.17 -7.53
C ASP A 139 2.45 15.85 -7.27
N ILE A 140 3.74 15.87 -6.97
CA ILE A 140 4.51 14.67 -6.62
C ILE A 140 4.22 14.29 -5.18
N LEU A 141 3.72 13.08 -4.98
CA LEU A 141 3.25 12.57 -3.70
C LEU A 141 4.29 11.68 -3.02
N GLY A 142 5.04 10.91 -3.80
CA GLY A 142 6.06 9.99 -3.29
C GLY A 142 6.83 9.29 -4.38
N THR A 143 7.79 8.46 -3.97
CA THR A 143 8.60 7.59 -4.83
C THR A 143 8.31 6.12 -4.54
N VAL A 144 8.35 5.28 -5.57
CA VAL A 144 8.19 3.83 -5.45
C VAL A 144 9.50 3.24 -4.94
N GLU A 145 9.46 2.61 -3.77
CA GLU A 145 10.64 2.00 -3.15
C GLU A 145 10.68 0.47 -3.33
N TYR A 146 9.50 -0.17 -3.32
CA TYR A 146 9.40 -1.63 -3.46
C TYR A 146 8.25 -2.00 -4.38
N ILE A 147 8.44 -3.08 -5.13
CA ILE A 147 7.44 -3.70 -6.01
C ILE A 147 7.19 -5.11 -5.48
N LEU A 148 5.94 -5.44 -5.21
CA LEU A 148 5.49 -6.75 -4.75
C LEU A 148 4.66 -7.40 -5.88
N PHE A 149 5.12 -8.53 -6.37
CA PHE A 149 4.53 -9.31 -7.45
C PHE A 149 3.54 -10.35 -6.92
#